data_f064505e27940c1800cc0079aa6fc5bc
#
_entry.id   f064505e27940c1800cc0079aa6fc5bc
#
_cell.length_a   1.000
_cell.length_b   1.000
_cell.length_c   1.000
_cell.angle_alpha   90.00
_cell.angle_beta   90.00
_cell.angle_gamma   90.00
#
_symmetry.space_group_name_H-M   'P 1'
#
loop_
_entity.id
_entity.type
_entity.pdbx_description
1 polymer ?
#
loop_
_entity_poly.entity_id
_entity_poly.type
_entity_poly.pdbx_seq_one_letter_code
_entity_poly.pdbx_strand_id
1 'polypeptide(L)'
;MMILTKEEINSYLSQEYDKLLKKYGNQCFGLFIVGQANYGFAESLDEITLVCIYIPTLTELCTTNTFDSNKIETENNLYIIDIRSLYDAVKHCKWGALELLYTNYYIINTPYQDSFIKNFLNHREKISTYNKEKRITICANRAEKAIANHKYCEAERLRIASNIYLYSGNCEEAFHLNKNYQINYLQSLKNCEESPTDEDIEEIFNDFAKMIDDAKKCGNGNLIEADNLIKNGIVDIIIISLQKKISIEEFSSKLTKTENNALAAILARLNEHGEGNISISTIVEETGISRPVYKNLFTKLEKNNIAKINNQGVKGTYISFDMSLFN
;
A
#
# COMPACT_ATOMS: atom_id res chain seq x y z
N MET A 1 8.67 25.85 14.35
CA MET A 1 9.12 24.74 13.50
C MET A 1 8.21 24.67 12.29
N MET A 2 8.72 24.22 11.14
CA MET A 2 7.95 24.19 9.90
C MET A 2 7.56 22.71 9.64
N ILE A 3 6.26 22.47 9.41
CA ILE A 3 5.76 21.14 9.05
C ILE A 3 6.35 20.72 7.70
N LEU A 4 6.67 19.45 7.54
CA LEU A 4 7.12 18.88 6.27
C LEU A 4 6.04 19.06 5.19
N THR A 5 6.47 19.53 4.03
CA THR A 5 5.60 19.66 2.87
C THR A 5 5.28 18.27 2.26
N LYS A 6 4.20 18.21 1.50
CA LYS A 6 3.83 17.00 0.77
C LYS A 6 4.91 16.54 -0.21
N GLU A 7 5.61 17.49 -0.83
CA GLU A 7 6.70 17.25 -1.76
C GLU A 7 7.91 16.61 -1.07
N GLU A 8 8.28 17.12 0.11
CA GLU A 8 9.37 16.54 0.91
C GLU A 8 9.07 15.11 1.34
N ILE A 9 7.84 14.87 1.83
CA ILE A 9 7.37 13.54 2.23
C ILE A 9 7.39 12.57 1.05
N ASN A 10 6.89 12.96 -0.12
CA ASN A 10 6.86 12.12 -1.31
C ASN A 10 8.28 11.85 -1.86
N SER A 11 9.16 12.84 -1.83
CA SER A 11 10.56 12.67 -2.23
C SER A 11 11.27 11.66 -1.34
N TYR A 12 11.09 11.76 -0.02
CA TYR A 12 11.63 10.80 0.94
C TYR A 12 11.07 9.39 0.73
N LEU A 13 9.74 9.28 0.58
CA LEU A 13 9.08 8.00 0.32
C LEU A 13 9.64 7.31 -0.93
N SER A 14 9.85 8.07 -2.02
CA SER A 14 10.39 7.52 -3.27
C SER A 14 11.82 7.02 -3.09
N GLN A 15 12.68 7.78 -2.41
CA GLN A 15 14.07 7.37 -2.15
C GLN A 15 14.15 6.09 -1.31
N GLU A 16 13.35 5.98 -0.26
CA GLU A 16 13.32 4.79 0.59
C GLU A 16 12.73 3.58 -0.14
N TYR A 17 11.69 3.80 -0.99
CA TYR A 17 11.13 2.76 -1.83
C TYR A 17 12.15 2.19 -2.82
N ASP A 18 12.94 3.03 -3.48
CA ASP A 18 13.98 2.58 -4.42
C ASP A 18 15.06 1.72 -3.74
N LYS A 19 15.42 2.05 -2.49
CA LYS A 19 16.34 1.23 -1.68
C LYS A 19 15.76 -0.16 -1.40
N LEU A 20 14.47 -0.20 -1.00
CA LEU A 20 13.76 -1.43 -0.70
C LEU A 20 13.53 -2.28 -1.95
N LEU A 21 13.20 -1.65 -3.07
CA LEU A 21 13.02 -2.35 -4.34
C LEU A 21 14.33 -2.99 -4.82
N LYS A 22 15.48 -2.32 -4.64
CA LYS A 22 16.80 -2.91 -4.91
C LYS A 22 17.12 -4.09 -4.00
N LYS A 23 16.70 -4.04 -2.71
CA LYS A 23 16.97 -5.09 -1.71
C LYS A 23 16.05 -6.31 -1.87
N TYR A 24 14.77 -6.09 -2.12
CA TYR A 24 13.73 -7.13 -2.09
C TYR A 24 13.12 -7.44 -3.45
N GLY A 25 13.34 -6.61 -4.46
CA GLY A 25 12.76 -6.80 -5.80
C GLY A 25 11.25 -6.98 -5.76
N ASN A 26 10.77 -8.01 -6.43
CA ASN A 26 9.33 -8.33 -6.48
C ASN A 26 8.71 -8.78 -5.14
N GLN A 27 9.53 -9.07 -4.12
CA GLN A 27 9.03 -9.35 -2.78
C GLN A 27 8.64 -8.07 -2.01
N CYS A 28 9.07 -6.89 -2.46
CA CYS A 28 8.55 -5.62 -1.96
C CYS A 28 7.17 -5.37 -2.57
N PHE A 29 6.10 -5.58 -1.80
CA PHE A 29 4.75 -5.25 -2.23
C PHE A 29 4.55 -3.75 -2.36
N GLY A 30 4.97 -3.01 -1.34
CA GLY A 30 4.85 -1.56 -1.31
C GLY A 30 5.37 -0.94 -0.03
N LEU A 31 5.50 0.37 -0.05
CA LEU A 31 5.93 1.20 1.07
C LEU A 31 4.86 2.22 1.42
N PHE A 32 4.57 2.36 2.71
CA PHE A 32 3.52 3.20 3.26
C PHE A 32 4.07 4.09 4.36
N ILE A 33 3.56 5.31 4.47
CA ILE A 33 3.80 6.20 5.60
C ILE A 33 2.61 6.13 6.54
N VAL A 34 2.89 5.98 7.82
CA VAL A 34 1.91 5.99 8.92
C VAL A 34 2.33 6.97 10.01
N GLY A 35 1.47 7.19 11.00
CA GLY A 35 1.78 8.05 12.15
C GLY A 35 1.77 9.53 11.81
N GLN A 36 2.65 10.31 12.44
CA GLN A 36 2.60 11.78 12.45
C GLN A 36 2.57 12.42 11.08
N ALA A 37 3.37 11.93 10.12
CA ALA A 37 3.41 12.46 8.76
C ALA A 37 2.08 12.23 8.02
N ASN A 38 1.42 11.07 8.23
CA ASN A 38 0.11 10.81 7.64
C ASN A 38 -0.98 11.73 8.19
N TYR A 39 -0.85 12.14 9.45
CA TYR A 39 -1.78 13.08 10.10
C TYR A 39 -1.43 14.56 9.86
N GLY A 40 -0.34 14.86 9.16
CA GLY A 40 0.02 16.21 8.72
C GLY A 40 0.72 17.06 9.76
N PHE A 41 1.40 16.48 10.77
CA PHE A 41 2.12 17.24 11.79
C PHE A 41 3.57 16.76 12.05
N ALA A 42 4.18 16.04 11.12
CA ALA A 42 5.62 15.74 11.17
C ALA A 42 6.44 16.98 10.81
N GLU A 43 7.48 17.24 11.58
CA GLU A 43 8.37 18.41 11.44
C GLU A 43 9.74 18.04 10.90
N SER A 44 10.11 16.76 10.96
CA SER A 44 11.37 16.23 10.44
C SER A 44 11.19 14.85 9.81
N LEU A 45 12.13 14.46 8.96
CA LEU A 45 12.13 13.13 8.33
C LEU A 45 12.28 12.00 9.34
N ASP A 46 12.91 12.25 10.48
CA ASP A 46 13.08 11.27 11.56
C ASP A 46 11.77 10.92 12.27
N GLU A 47 10.73 11.74 12.07
CA GLU A 47 9.39 11.49 12.61
C GLU A 47 8.51 10.69 11.66
N ILE A 48 8.98 10.43 10.44
CA ILE A 48 8.27 9.62 9.47
C ILE A 48 8.41 8.15 9.86
N THR A 49 7.26 7.50 10.03
CA THR A 49 7.21 6.06 10.23
C THR A 49 6.86 5.38 8.91
N LEU A 50 7.75 4.53 8.44
CA LEU A 50 7.63 3.76 7.21
C LEU A 50 7.19 2.32 7.50
N VAL A 51 6.29 1.79 6.70
CA VAL A 51 5.89 0.37 6.74
C VAL A 51 6.05 -0.21 5.34
N CYS A 52 7.02 -1.10 5.18
CA CYS A 52 7.19 -1.91 3.98
C CYS A 52 6.43 -3.22 4.16
N ILE A 53 5.55 -3.54 3.22
CA ILE A 53 4.89 -4.85 3.17
C ILE A 53 5.74 -5.76 2.28
N TYR A 54 6.16 -6.88 2.86
CA TYR A 54 6.99 -7.89 2.23
C TYR A 54 6.15 -9.13 1.85
N ILE A 55 6.38 -9.66 0.66
CA ILE A 55 5.74 -10.88 0.20
C ILE A 55 6.74 -12.03 0.36
N PRO A 56 6.45 -13.02 1.22
CA PRO A 56 7.34 -14.15 1.44
C PRO A 56 7.56 -14.98 0.17
N THR A 57 8.74 -15.56 0.04
CA THR A 57 9.03 -16.59 -0.97
C THR A 57 8.17 -17.83 -0.75
N LEU A 58 8.03 -18.66 -1.78
CA LEU A 58 7.33 -19.95 -1.65
C LEU A 58 7.95 -20.82 -0.54
N THR A 59 9.26 -20.82 -0.41
CA THR A 59 9.97 -21.55 0.64
C THR A 59 9.57 -21.04 2.01
N GLU A 60 9.57 -19.72 2.24
CA GLU A 60 9.14 -19.12 3.50
C GLU A 60 7.66 -19.39 3.79
N LEU A 61 6.79 -19.36 2.77
CA LEU A 61 5.38 -19.71 2.92
C LEU A 61 5.18 -21.15 3.37
N CYS A 62 6.01 -22.09 2.89
CA CYS A 62 5.89 -23.51 3.20
C CYS A 62 6.61 -23.92 4.50
N THR A 63 7.63 -23.20 4.93
CA THR A 63 8.48 -23.61 6.06
C THR A 63 8.20 -22.87 7.36
N THR A 64 7.57 -21.67 7.30
CA THR A 64 7.27 -20.89 8.49
C THR A 64 5.82 -21.04 8.90
N ASN A 65 5.56 -21.83 9.93
CA ASN A 65 4.22 -22.01 10.52
C ASN A 65 3.74 -20.81 11.35
N THR A 66 4.61 -19.89 11.68
CA THR A 66 4.31 -18.71 12.49
C THR A 66 4.84 -17.45 11.83
N PHE A 67 4.05 -16.40 11.92
CA PHE A 67 4.49 -15.03 11.68
C PHE A 67 5.51 -14.67 12.74
N ASP A 68 6.78 -14.93 12.49
CA ASP A 68 7.81 -14.44 13.36
C ASP A 68 7.99 -12.94 13.05
N SER A 69 7.18 -12.12 13.73
CA SER A 69 7.30 -10.67 13.69
C SER A 69 8.68 -10.16 14.15
N ASN A 70 9.50 -11.05 14.71
CA ASN A 70 10.84 -10.76 15.20
C ASN A 70 11.92 -10.79 14.10
N LYS A 71 11.59 -11.15 12.86
CA LYS A 71 12.49 -10.95 11.70
C LYS A 71 12.39 -9.55 11.08
N ILE A 72 11.69 -8.63 11.73
CA ILE A 72 11.53 -7.27 11.27
C ILE A 72 12.81 -6.51 11.59
N GLU A 73 13.59 -6.19 10.57
CA GLU A 73 14.67 -5.21 10.66
C GLU A 73 14.02 -3.84 10.90
N THR A 74 14.06 -3.37 12.15
CA THR A 74 13.66 -2.01 12.51
C THR A 74 14.89 -1.11 12.44
N GLU A 75 15.20 -0.60 11.27
CA GLU A 75 16.14 0.49 11.11
C GLU A 75 15.37 1.78 10.85
N ASN A 76 15.73 2.86 11.54
CA ASN A 76 15.30 4.24 11.25
C ASN A 76 13.78 4.42 11.04
N ASN A 77 12.94 3.95 11.98
CA ASN A 77 11.49 4.01 11.87
C ASN A 77 10.88 3.28 10.65
N LEU A 78 11.63 2.36 10.04
CA LEU A 78 11.16 1.47 8.99
C LEU A 78 10.76 0.13 9.60
N TYR A 79 9.51 -0.25 9.40
CA TYR A 79 8.97 -1.56 9.79
C TYR A 79 8.75 -2.39 8.54
N ILE A 80 9.34 -3.58 8.47
CA ILE A 80 9.10 -4.53 7.39
C ILE A 80 8.18 -5.61 7.93
N ILE A 81 6.99 -5.72 7.36
CA ILE A 81 5.97 -6.69 7.78
C ILE A 81 5.64 -7.65 6.66
N ASP A 82 5.48 -8.92 7.00
CA ASP A 82 4.95 -9.93 6.09
C ASP A 82 3.50 -9.60 5.71
N ILE A 83 3.12 -9.77 4.44
CA ILE A 83 1.77 -9.48 3.96
C ILE A 83 0.69 -10.25 4.73
N ARG A 84 1.01 -11.45 5.25
CA ARG A 84 0.11 -12.22 6.11
C ARG A 84 -0.18 -11.51 7.43
N SER A 85 0.78 -10.70 7.94
CA SER A 85 0.59 -9.86 9.13
C SER A 85 -0.45 -8.77 8.93
N LEU A 86 -0.67 -8.31 7.69
CA LEU A 86 -1.75 -7.37 7.39
C LEU A 86 -3.12 -8.01 7.67
N TYR A 87 -3.32 -9.27 7.24
CA TYR A 87 -4.55 -10.01 7.56
C TYR A 87 -4.77 -10.09 9.08
N ASP A 88 -3.73 -10.49 9.79
CA ASP A 88 -3.80 -10.66 11.25
C ASP A 88 -4.06 -9.32 11.96
N ALA A 89 -3.43 -8.25 11.48
CA ALA A 89 -3.64 -6.90 12.01
C ALA A 89 -5.09 -6.41 11.79
N VAL A 90 -5.67 -6.67 10.62
CA VAL A 90 -7.07 -6.31 10.36
C VAL A 90 -8.03 -7.18 11.18
N LYS A 91 -7.83 -8.50 11.24
CA LYS A 91 -8.63 -9.45 12.02
C LYS A 91 -8.64 -9.10 13.51
N HIS A 92 -7.50 -8.67 14.04
CA HIS A 92 -7.36 -8.24 15.42
C HIS A 92 -7.67 -6.75 15.63
N CYS A 93 -8.24 -6.08 14.64
CA CYS A 93 -8.69 -4.68 14.71
C CYS A 93 -7.57 -3.68 15.05
N LYS A 94 -6.32 -3.98 14.73
CA LYS A 94 -5.18 -3.09 14.98
C LYS A 94 -5.36 -1.78 14.19
N TRP A 95 -5.25 -0.64 14.88
CA TRP A 95 -5.42 0.68 14.27
C TRP A 95 -4.45 0.96 13.13
N GLY A 96 -3.18 0.58 13.28
CA GLY A 96 -2.16 0.75 12.25
C GLY A 96 -2.48 0.05 10.93
N ALA A 97 -3.28 -1.03 10.94
CA ALA A 97 -3.73 -1.67 9.70
C ALA A 97 -4.70 -0.79 8.90
N LEU A 98 -5.51 0.00 9.59
CA LEU A 98 -6.39 0.99 8.94
C LEU A 98 -5.59 2.19 8.44
N GLU A 99 -4.59 2.64 9.19
CA GLU A 99 -3.68 3.69 8.72
C GLU A 99 -3.07 3.33 7.37
N LEU A 100 -2.67 2.07 7.15
CA LEU A 100 -2.15 1.60 5.85
C LEU A 100 -3.18 1.69 4.72
N LEU A 101 -4.45 1.46 5.00
CA LEU A 101 -5.52 1.51 3.99
C LEU A 101 -5.98 2.94 3.65
N TYR A 102 -5.72 3.89 4.54
CA TYR A 102 -6.18 5.27 4.39
C TYR A 102 -5.03 6.27 4.23
N THR A 103 -3.77 5.86 4.30
CA THR A 103 -2.67 6.79 4.05
C THR A 103 -2.69 7.33 2.62
N ASN A 104 -2.38 8.62 2.47
CA ASN A 104 -2.20 9.27 1.17
C ASN A 104 -0.76 9.12 0.64
N TYR A 105 0.13 8.59 1.47
CA TYR A 105 1.55 8.46 1.17
C TYR A 105 1.93 6.99 1.06
N TYR A 106 1.81 6.45 -0.15
CA TYR A 106 2.21 5.07 -0.42
C TYR A 106 2.72 4.91 -1.85
N ILE A 107 3.57 3.92 -2.03
CA ILE A 107 4.00 3.42 -3.34
C ILE A 107 3.78 1.91 -3.35
N ILE A 108 3.05 1.43 -4.35
CA ILE A 108 2.83 0.00 -4.58
C ILE A 108 3.67 -0.43 -5.79
N ASN A 109 4.39 -1.52 -5.64
CA ASN A 109 5.14 -2.11 -6.74
C ASN A 109 4.20 -2.45 -7.90
N THR A 110 4.58 -2.06 -9.10
CA THR A 110 3.75 -2.07 -10.33
C THR A 110 2.96 -3.36 -10.53
N PRO A 111 3.51 -4.59 -10.34
CA PRO A 111 2.76 -5.82 -10.56
C PRO A 111 1.53 -5.97 -9.66
N TYR A 112 1.50 -5.28 -8.53
CA TYR A 112 0.46 -5.45 -7.50
C TYR A 112 -0.56 -4.31 -7.45
N GLN A 113 -0.36 -3.21 -8.20
CA GLN A 113 -1.20 -2.02 -8.13
C GLN A 113 -2.67 -2.32 -8.38
N ASP A 114 -2.98 -3.02 -9.47
CA ASP A 114 -4.37 -3.34 -9.83
C ASP A 114 -5.04 -4.22 -8.77
N SER A 115 -4.31 -5.20 -8.23
CA SER A 115 -4.81 -6.09 -7.17
C SER A 115 -5.04 -5.33 -5.87
N PHE A 116 -4.13 -4.40 -5.50
CA PHE A 116 -4.29 -3.57 -4.31
C PHE A 116 -5.51 -2.66 -4.39
N ILE A 117 -5.67 -1.96 -5.51
CA ILE A 117 -6.85 -1.10 -5.73
C ILE A 117 -8.13 -1.91 -5.66
N LYS A 118 -8.21 -3.01 -6.42
CA LYS A 118 -9.40 -3.85 -6.52
C LYS A 118 -9.80 -4.48 -5.19
N ASN A 119 -8.84 -5.05 -4.45
CA ASN A 119 -9.15 -5.89 -3.30
C ASN A 119 -9.10 -5.14 -1.96
N PHE A 120 -8.35 -4.04 -1.88
CA PHE A 120 -8.17 -3.29 -0.63
C PHE A 120 -8.80 -1.90 -0.69
N LEU A 121 -8.37 -1.03 -1.61
CA LEU A 121 -8.84 0.36 -1.63
C LEU A 121 -10.34 0.47 -1.94
N ASN A 122 -10.85 -0.30 -2.90
CA ASN A 122 -12.28 -0.30 -3.24
C ASN A 122 -13.18 -0.88 -2.14
N HIS A 123 -12.58 -1.59 -1.18
CA HIS A 123 -13.29 -2.23 -0.07
C HIS A 123 -12.89 -1.72 1.30
N ARG A 124 -12.07 -0.65 1.38
CA ARG A 124 -11.50 -0.16 2.64
C ARG A 124 -12.56 0.19 3.67
N GLU A 125 -13.72 0.73 3.27
CA GLU A 125 -14.83 1.03 4.17
C GLU A 125 -15.42 -0.23 4.82
N LYS A 126 -15.67 -1.28 4.02
CA LYS A 126 -16.15 -2.55 4.54
C LYS A 126 -15.17 -3.19 5.50
N ILE A 127 -13.87 -3.09 5.19
CA ILE A 127 -12.78 -3.59 6.02
C ILE A 127 -12.69 -2.80 7.33
N SER A 128 -12.89 -1.49 7.29
CA SER A 128 -12.74 -0.61 8.45
C SER A 128 -13.93 -0.64 9.40
N THR A 129 -15.14 -0.82 8.90
CA THR A 129 -16.37 -0.66 9.71
C THR A 129 -16.75 -1.88 10.54
N TYR A 130 -16.10 -3.05 10.33
CA TYR A 130 -16.40 -4.18 11.18
C TYR A 130 -15.77 -4.03 12.57
N ASN A 131 -16.51 -4.47 13.60
CA ASN A 131 -16.09 -4.51 15.00
C ASN A 131 -15.52 -3.18 15.55
N LYS A 132 -16.32 -2.13 15.43
CA LYS A 132 -15.98 -0.77 15.88
C LYS A 132 -15.62 -0.74 17.37
N GLU A 133 -16.38 -1.45 18.22
CA GLU A 133 -16.11 -1.52 19.65
C GLU A 133 -14.68 -2.00 19.94
N LYS A 134 -14.28 -3.12 19.36
CA LYS A 134 -12.93 -3.67 19.55
C LYS A 134 -11.84 -2.70 19.05
N ARG A 135 -12.09 -1.98 17.96
CA ARG A 135 -11.14 -0.98 17.44
C ARG A 135 -10.94 0.17 18.41
N ILE A 136 -12.04 0.73 18.90
CA ILE A 136 -11.98 1.82 19.88
C ILE A 136 -11.34 1.35 21.19
N THR A 137 -11.65 0.14 21.66
CA THR A 137 -10.99 -0.45 22.83
C THR A 137 -9.48 -0.57 22.66
N ILE A 138 -9.03 -1.00 21.48
CA ILE A 138 -7.58 -1.09 21.18
C ILE A 138 -6.94 0.30 21.13
N CYS A 139 -7.62 1.31 20.60
CA CYS A 139 -7.14 2.70 20.62
C CYS A 139 -7.04 3.23 22.05
N ALA A 140 -8.04 2.95 22.88
CA ALA A 140 -8.03 3.32 24.31
C ALA A 140 -6.82 2.71 25.04
N ASN A 141 -6.59 1.41 24.90
CA ASN A 141 -5.44 0.72 25.50
C ASN A 141 -4.09 1.25 24.97
N ARG A 142 -4.05 1.69 23.72
CA ARG A 142 -2.86 2.30 23.14
C ARG A 142 -2.64 3.73 23.68
N ALA A 143 -3.71 4.49 23.84
CA ALA A 143 -3.66 5.82 24.46
C ALA A 143 -3.21 5.75 25.93
N GLU A 144 -3.72 4.79 26.71
CA GLU A 144 -3.28 4.53 28.08
C GLU A 144 -1.76 4.25 28.14
N LYS A 145 -1.26 3.38 27.25
CA LYS A 145 0.18 3.11 27.16
C LYS A 145 0.99 4.33 26.72
N ALA A 146 0.43 5.17 25.85
CA ALA A 146 1.07 6.41 25.43
C ALA A 146 1.18 7.39 26.62
N ILE A 147 0.13 7.55 27.39
CA ILE A 147 0.11 8.36 28.63
C ILE A 147 1.17 7.84 29.62
N ALA A 148 1.18 6.53 29.90
CA ALA A 148 2.14 5.91 30.78
C ALA A 148 3.62 6.11 30.34
N ASN A 149 3.85 6.35 29.05
CA ASN A 149 5.16 6.64 28.48
C ASN A 149 5.37 8.14 28.18
N HIS A 150 4.58 9.03 28.75
CA HIS A 150 4.66 10.49 28.55
C HIS A 150 4.51 10.94 27.09
N LYS A 151 3.80 10.17 26.25
CA LYS A 151 3.51 10.46 24.83
C LYS A 151 2.09 11.02 24.68
N TYR A 152 1.82 12.12 25.34
CA TYR A 152 0.46 12.70 25.41
C TYR A 152 -0.10 13.12 24.06
N CYS A 153 0.71 13.68 23.18
CA CYS A 153 0.30 14.01 21.82
C CYS A 153 -0.20 12.77 21.05
N GLU A 154 0.41 11.60 21.25
CA GLU A 154 -0.07 10.35 20.63
C GLU A 154 -1.40 9.89 21.24
N ALA A 155 -1.59 10.01 22.55
CA ALA A 155 -2.83 9.65 23.21
C ALA A 155 -3.99 10.52 22.70
N GLU A 156 -3.76 11.83 22.63
CA GLU A 156 -4.74 12.80 22.16
C GLU A 156 -5.06 12.62 20.67
N ARG A 157 -4.05 12.36 19.84
CA ARG A 157 -4.25 12.01 18.45
C ARG A 157 -5.17 10.79 18.30
N LEU A 158 -4.97 9.75 19.10
CA LEU A 158 -5.80 8.56 19.09
C LEU A 158 -7.23 8.87 19.54
N ARG A 159 -7.43 9.76 20.54
CA ARG A 159 -8.75 10.22 20.99
C ARG A 159 -9.49 10.94 19.87
N ILE A 160 -8.85 11.95 19.25
CA ILE A 160 -9.42 12.72 18.14
C ILE A 160 -9.78 11.80 16.97
N ALA A 161 -8.86 10.96 16.52
CA ALA A 161 -9.07 10.05 15.40
C ALA A 161 -10.19 9.03 15.69
N SER A 162 -10.25 8.49 16.90
CA SER A 162 -11.32 7.56 17.33
C SER A 162 -12.69 8.23 17.38
N ASN A 163 -12.75 9.48 17.82
CA ASN A 163 -13.98 10.26 17.85
C ASN A 163 -14.52 10.49 16.43
N ILE A 164 -13.66 10.93 15.51
CA ILE A 164 -14.03 11.12 14.11
C ILE A 164 -14.46 9.78 13.47
N TYR A 165 -13.68 8.71 13.68
CA TYR A 165 -13.99 7.37 13.16
C TYR A 165 -15.38 6.87 13.61
N LEU A 166 -15.76 7.11 14.87
CA LEU A 166 -17.02 6.61 15.42
C LEU A 166 -18.22 7.47 14.98
N TYR A 167 -18.10 8.79 15.04
CA TYR A 167 -19.25 9.70 14.95
C TYR A 167 -19.41 10.38 13.60
N SER A 168 -18.33 10.61 12.82
CA SER A 168 -18.48 11.27 11.52
C SER A 168 -18.96 10.31 10.41
N GLY A 169 -18.78 9.01 10.58
CA GLY A 169 -19.02 8.02 9.55
C GLY A 169 -18.00 8.08 8.39
N ASN A 170 -17.04 9.00 8.46
CA ASN A 170 -15.98 9.19 7.45
C ASN A 170 -14.65 8.66 7.98
N CYS A 171 -14.34 7.41 7.64
CA CYS A 171 -13.09 6.80 8.07
C CYS A 171 -11.86 7.54 7.53
N GLU A 172 -11.94 8.17 6.36
CA GLU A 172 -10.83 8.91 5.78
C GLU A 172 -10.42 10.11 6.65
N GLU A 173 -11.39 10.88 7.16
CA GLU A 173 -11.11 11.99 8.08
C GLU A 173 -10.45 11.56 9.39
N ALA A 174 -10.72 10.35 9.85
CA ALA A 174 -10.10 9.82 11.06
C ALA A 174 -8.59 9.58 10.90
N PHE A 175 -8.13 9.35 9.66
CA PHE A 175 -6.73 9.09 9.34
C PHE A 175 -6.02 10.28 8.67
N HIS A 176 -6.78 11.33 8.31
CA HIS A 176 -6.28 12.59 7.78
C HIS A 176 -6.92 13.75 8.52
N LEU A 177 -6.19 14.31 9.47
CA LEU A 177 -6.67 15.47 10.20
C LEU A 177 -6.60 16.70 9.28
N ASN A 178 -7.72 17.03 8.65
CA ASN A 178 -7.80 18.15 7.69
C ASN A 178 -8.06 19.52 8.35
N LYS A 179 -8.35 19.54 9.65
CA LYS A 179 -8.70 20.78 10.36
C LYS A 179 -7.46 21.38 10.99
N ASN A 180 -7.04 22.54 10.51
CA ASN A 180 -5.87 23.25 11.00
C ASN A 180 -5.83 23.40 12.53
N TYR A 181 -6.99 23.58 13.19
CA TYR A 181 -7.04 23.68 14.65
C TYR A 181 -6.62 22.40 15.35
N GLN A 182 -6.96 21.21 14.80
CA GLN A 182 -6.57 19.93 15.38
C GLN A 182 -5.06 19.69 15.21
N ILE A 183 -4.53 20.04 14.05
CA ILE A 183 -3.09 19.94 13.76
C ILE A 183 -2.32 20.89 14.68
N ASN A 184 -2.73 22.15 14.78
CA ASN A 184 -2.10 23.16 15.64
C ASN A 184 -2.17 22.76 17.12
N TYR A 185 -3.29 22.16 17.55
CA TYR A 185 -3.45 21.69 18.92
C TYR A 185 -2.48 20.51 19.22
N LEU A 186 -2.41 19.53 18.32
CA LEU A 186 -1.47 18.41 18.49
C LEU A 186 -0.01 18.86 18.46
N GLN A 187 0.30 19.87 17.65
CA GLN A 187 1.64 20.48 17.65
C GLN A 187 1.94 21.24 18.94
N SER A 188 0.96 21.95 19.49
CA SER A 188 1.15 22.62 20.79
C SER A 188 1.43 21.61 21.89
N LEU A 189 0.69 20.48 21.92
CA LEU A 189 0.96 19.40 22.87
C LEU A 189 2.32 18.73 22.68
N LYS A 190 2.76 18.59 21.43
CA LYS A 190 4.07 18.02 21.11
C LYS A 190 5.22 18.92 21.58
N ASN A 191 5.04 20.23 21.47
CA ASN A 191 6.05 21.25 21.80
C ASN A 191 5.89 21.81 23.22
N CYS A 192 4.84 21.42 23.96
CA CYS A 192 4.65 21.85 25.33
C CYS A 192 5.64 21.16 26.26
N GLU A 193 6.38 21.99 27.04
CA GLU A 193 7.21 21.53 28.15
C GLU A 193 6.37 21.14 29.37
N GLU A 194 5.09 21.54 29.42
CA GLU A 194 4.16 21.22 30.50
C GLU A 194 3.46 19.89 30.24
N SER A 195 3.57 18.98 31.16
CA SER A 195 2.80 17.74 31.16
C SER A 195 1.31 18.08 31.33
N PRO A 196 0.39 17.34 30.65
CA PRO A 196 -1.04 17.51 30.86
C PRO A 196 -1.39 17.32 32.34
N THR A 197 -2.45 18.00 32.77
CA THR A 197 -2.96 17.86 34.13
C THR A 197 -3.63 16.50 34.30
N ASP A 198 -3.86 16.10 35.56
CA ASP A 198 -4.64 14.88 35.86
C ASP A 198 -6.06 14.98 35.29
N GLU A 199 -6.65 16.19 35.24
CA GLU A 199 -7.95 16.45 34.63
C GLU A 199 -7.95 16.20 33.11
N ASP A 200 -6.92 16.63 32.38
CA ASP A 200 -6.77 16.37 30.95
C ASP A 200 -6.67 14.87 30.66
N ILE A 201 -5.93 14.16 31.50
CA ILE A 201 -5.77 12.70 31.39
C ILE A 201 -7.11 11.99 31.67
N GLU A 202 -7.83 12.42 32.69
CA GLU A 202 -9.15 11.87 33.04
C GLU A 202 -10.17 12.12 31.93
N GLU A 203 -10.14 13.28 31.26
CA GLU A 203 -11.00 13.58 30.11
C GLU A 203 -10.74 12.60 28.96
N ILE A 204 -9.47 12.28 28.64
CA ILE A 204 -9.14 11.29 27.60
C ILE A 204 -9.76 9.93 27.92
N PHE A 205 -9.65 9.45 29.15
CA PHE A 205 -10.21 8.17 29.57
C PHE A 205 -11.75 8.16 29.55
N ASN A 206 -12.37 9.23 29.99
CA ASN A 206 -13.82 9.38 29.98
C ASN A 206 -14.39 9.40 28.56
N ASP A 207 -13.71 10.08 27.63
CA ASP A 207 -14.07 10.09 26.24
C ASP A 207 -13.96 8.70 25.61
N PHE A 208 -12.90 7.95 25.87
CA PHE A 208 -12.78 6.59 25.38
C PHE A 208 -13.83 5.65 25.98
N ALA A 209 -14.14 5.77 27.27
CA ALA A 209 -15.19 4.98 27.90
C ALA A 209 -16.54 5.23 27.22
N LYS A 210 -16.87 6.50 26.97
CA LYS A 210 -18.10 6.88 26.27
C LYS A 210 -18.10 6.34 24.83
N MET A 211 -16.99 6.50 24.08
CA MET A 211 -16.88 6.00 22.70
C MET A 211 -17.04 4.48 22.63
N ILE A 212 -16.50 3.72 23.60
CA ILE A 212 -16.68 2.26 23.68
C ILE A 212 -18.15 1.90 23.88
N ASP A 213 -18.86 2.58 24.78
CA ASP A 213 -20.26 2.34 25.03
C ASP A 213 -21.16 2.72 23.84
N ASP A 214 -20.83 3.78 23.15
CA ASP A 214 -21.53 4.15 21.93
C ASP A 214 -21.22 3.21 20.76
N ALA A 215 -19.99 2.73 20.63
CA ALA A 215 -19.59 1.75 19.63
C ALA A 215 -20.31 0.40 19.79
N LYS A 216 -20.62 -0.02 21.04
CA LYS A 216 -21.45 -1.22 21.32
C LYS A 216 -22.87 -1.09 20.74
N LYS A 217 -23.42 0.13 20.69
CA LYS A 217 -24.75 0.41 20.13
C LYS A 217 -24.72 0.48 18.60
N CYS A 218 -23.55 0.79 18.02
CA CYS A 218 -23.38 0.78 16.58
C CYS A 218 -23.33 -0.67 16.10
N GLY A 219 -24.15 -1.03 15.10
CA GLY A 219 -24.07 -2.35 14.50
C GLY A 219 -22.67 -2.65 13.96
N ASN A 220 -22.18 -3.86 14.20
CA ASN A 220 -20.93 -4.33 13.58
C ASN A 220 -21.16 -4.63 12.10
N GLY A 221 -20.24 -4.20 11.24
CA GLY A 221 -20.20 -4.61 9.84
C GLY A 221 -20.05 -6.14 9.71
N ASN A 222 -20.22 -6.65 8.49
CA ASN A 222 -20.12 -8.10 8.23
C ASN A 222 -18.68 -8.58 8.34
N LEU A 223 -18.37 -9.23 9.46
CA LEU A 223 -17.03 -9.80 9.74
C LEU A 223 -16.60 -10.82 8.67
N ILE A 224 -17.51 -11.69 8.22
CA ILE A 224 -17.21 -12.74 7.25
C ILE A 224 -16.86 -12.10 5.90
N GLU A 225 -17.59 -11.07 5.50
CA GLU A 225 -17.32 -10.35 4.25
C GLU A 225 -15.95 -9.66 4.31
N ALA A 226 -15.66 -8.92 5.38
CA ALA A 226 -14.38 -8.23 5.56
C ALA A 226 -13.21 -9.22 5.60
N ASP A 227 -13.35 -10.35 6.30
CA ASP A 227 -12.35 -11.40 6.38
C ASP A 227 -12.05 -12.02 4.99
N ASN A 228 -13.10 -12.31 4.22
CA ASN A 228 -12.96 -12.88 2.87
C ASN A 228 -12.32 -11.89 1.89
N LEU A 229 -12.66 -10.60 1.95
CA LEU A 229 -12.07 -9.58 1.10
C LEU A 229 -10.55 -9.51 1.31
N ILE A 230 -10.10 -9.50 2.55
CA ILE A 230 -8.68 -9.40 2.88
C ILE A 230 -7.95 -10.68 2.48
N LYS A 231 -8.49 -11.85 2.80
CA LYS A 231 -7.91 -13.15 2.42
C LYS A 231 -7.73 -13.26 0.92
N ASN A 232 -8.79 -12.96 0.16
CA ASN A 232 -8.74 -13.04 -1.29
C ASN A 232 -7.71 -12.04 -1.86
N GLY A 233 -7.66 -10.82 -1.34
CA GLY A 233 -6.66 -9.83 -1.76
C GLY A 233 -5.22 -10.28 -1.51
N ILE A 234 -4.94 -10.87 -0.35
CA ILE A 234 -3.61 -11.40 -0.02
C ILE A 234 -3.27 -12.59 -0.90
N VAL A 235 -4.21 -13.51 -1.11
CA VAL A 235 -4.01 -14.68 -2.00
C VAL A 235 -3.70 -14.22 -3.42
N ASP A 236 -4.43 -13.26 -3.96
CA ASP A 236 -4.18 -12.69 -5.29
C ASP A 236 -2.77 -12.11 -5.40
N ILE A 237 -2.32 -11.35 -4.40
CA ILE A 237 -0.97 -10.76 -4.37
C ILE A 237 0.10 -11.85 -4.31
N ILE A 238 -0.09 -12.87 -3.47
CA ILE A 238 0.85 -14.00 -3.38
C ILE A 238 0.92 -14.75 -4.71
N ILE A 239 -0.22 -15.02 -5.36
CA ILE A 239 -0.25 -15.67 -6.67
C ILE A 239 0.53 -14.85 -7.70
N ILE A 240 0.33 -13.52 -7.75
CA ILE A 240 1.07 -12.63 -8.64
C ILE A 240 2.58 -12.74 -8.37
N SER A 241 2.99 -12.76 -7.10
CA SER A 241 4.40 -12.85 -6.72
C SER A 241 5.07 -14.18 -7.09
N LEU A 242 4.28 -15.26 -7.09
CA LEU A 242 4.76 -16.61 -7.43
C LEU A 242 4.75 -16.89 -8.94
N GLN A 243 4.10 -16.05 -9.74
CA GLN A 243 4.16 -16.17 -11.18
C GLN A 243 5.59 -15.94 -11.63
N LYS A 244 6.20 -16.97 -12.21
CA LYS A 244 7.56 -16.90 -12.73
C LYS A 244 7.60 -15.86 -13.85
N LYS A 245 8.22 -14.72 -13.60
CA LYS A 245 8.53 -13.75 -14.65
C LYS A 245 9.59 -14.38 -15.54
N ILE A 246 9.25 -14.59 -16.79
CA ILE A 246 10.20 -15.04 -17.81
C ILE A 246 10.99 -13.79 -18.25
N SER A 247 12.32 -13.80 -18.14
CA SER A 247 13.12 -12.70 -18.70
C SER A 247 12.89 -12.56 -20.19
N ILE A 248 13.11 -11.36 -20.72
CA ILE A 248 12.93 -11.13 -22.16
C ILE A 248 13.85 -12.04 -23.00
N GLU A 249 15.03 -12.38 -22.50
CA GLU A 249 15.96 -13.31 -23.14
C GLU A 249 15.40 -14.75 -23.15
N GLU A 250 14.89 -15.21 -22.00
CA GLU A 250 14.26 -16.54 -21.91
C GLU A 250 13.01 -16.62 -22.79
N PHE A 251 12.24 -15.54 -22.87
CA PHE A 251 11.08 -15.46 -23.76
C PHE A 251 11.53 -15.48 -25.24
N SER A 252 12.50 -14.66 -25.59
CA SER A 252 13.06 -14.55 -26.93
C SER A 252 13.64 -15.90 -27.43
N SER A 253 14.26 -16.67 -26.53
CA SER A 253 14.77 -18.01 -26.87
C SER A 253 13.69 -19.01 -27.28
N LYS A 254 12.44 -18.80 -26.86
CA LYS A 254 11.26 -19.61 -27.18
C LYS A 254 10.53 -19.16 -28.44
N LEU A 255 10.92 -18.05 -29.03
CA LEU A 255 10.35 -17.49 -30.24
C LEU A 255 11.05 -18.06 -31.50
N THR A 256 10.31 -18.15 -32.59
CA THR A 256 10.88 -18.37 -33.90
C THR A 256 11.72 -17.18 -34.35
N LYS A 257 12.62 -17.35 -35.30
CA LYS A 257 13.42 -16.26 -35.89
C LYS A 257 12.53 -15.09 -36.37
N THR A 258 11.41 -15.42 -37.03
CA THR A 258 10.47 -14.43 -37.54
C THR A 258 9.77 -13.66 -36.42
N GLU A 259 9.39 -14.35 -35.35
CA GLU A 259 8.77 -13.71 -34.16
C GLU A 259 9.79 -12.84 -33.40
N ASN A 260 11.04 -13.26 -33.31
CA ASN A 260 12.12 -12.43 -32.74
C ASN A 260 12.37 -11.15 -33.57
N ASN A 261 12.36 -11.25 -34.88
CA ASN A 261 12.43 -10.07 -35.73
C ASN A 261 11.22 -9.13 -35.54
N ALA A 262 10.04 -9.72 -35.40
CA ALA A 262 8.82 -8.96 -35.08
C ALA A 262 8.91 -8.28 -33.70
N LEU A 263 9.42 -8.96 -32.68
CA LEU A 263 9.66 -8.40 -31.34
C LEU A 263 10.64 -7.23 -31.40
N ALA A 264 11.77 -7.40 -32.08
CA ALA A 264 12.74 -6.32 -32.26
C ALA A 264 12.14 -5.09 -32.98
N ALA A 265 11.30 -5.31 -33.98
CA ALA A 265 10.61 -4.24 -34.70
C ALA A 265 9.58 -3.49 -33.82
N ILE A 266 8.93 -4.19 -32.88
CA ILE A 266 8.05 -3.58 -31.89
C ILE A 266 8.87 -2.73 -30.91
N LEU A 267 9.91 -3.31 -30.30
CA LEU A 267 10.75 -2.63 -29.30
C LEU A 267 11.39 -1.35 -29.84
N ALA A 268 11.81 -1.35 -31.11
CA ALA A 268 12.39 -0.18 -31.76
C ALA A 268 11.43 1.02 -31.91
N ARG A 269 10.13 0.83 -31.65
CA ARG A 269 9.08 1.86 -31.78
C ARG A 269 8.53 2.34 -30.45
N LEU A 270 9.03 1.77 -29.37
CA LEU A 270 8.62 2.16 -28.03
C LEU A 270 9.50 3.28 -27.49
N ASN A 271 8.98 4.04 -26.56
CA ASN A 271 9.74 5.06 -25.83
C ASN A 271 10.68 4.42 -24.79
N GLU A 272 11.44 5.24 -24.09
CA GLU A 272 12.36 4.81 -23.01
C GLU A 272 11.68 4.07 -21.84
N HIS A 273 10.37 4.24 -21.69
CA HIS A 273 9.55 3.54 -20.68
C HIS A 273 8.99 2.21 -21.21
N GLY A 274 9.34 1.80 -22.42
CA GLY A 274 8.83 0.57 -23.02
C GLY A 274 7.39 0.65 -23.51
N GLU A 275 6.89 1.86 -23.78
CA GLU A 275 5.50 2.11 -24.15
C GLU A 275 5.37 2.77 -25.52
N GLY A 276 4.31 2.43 -26.24
CA GLY A 276 4.03 3.08 -27.52
C GLY A 276 2.78 2.59 -28.19
N ASN A 277 2.35 3.34 -29.19
CA ASN A 277 1.20 3.01 -30.03
C ASN A 277 1.71 2.52 -31.39
N ILE A 278 1.36 1.30 -31.76
CA ILE A 278 1.88 0.63 -32.97
C ILE A 278 0.73 0.40 -33.96
N SER A 279 0.90 0.92 -35.17
CA SER A 279 0.07 0.56 -36.31
C SER A 279 0.55 -0.78 -36.90
N ILE A 280 -0.26 -1.82 -36.78
CA ILE A 280 0.09 -3.15 -37.32
C ILE A 280 0.25 -3.11 -38.86
N SER A 281 -0.55 -2.30 -39.56
CA SER A 281 -0.43 -2.15 -41.00
C SER A 281 0.95 -1.57 -41.39
N THR A 282 1.34 -0.50 -40.71
CA THR A 282 2.61 0.18 -40.99
C THR A 282 3.82 -0.74 -40.72
N ILE A 283 3.79 -1.44 -39.55
CA ILE A 283 4.93 -2.32 -39.21
C ILE A 283 5.02 -3.54 -40.15
N VAL A 284 3.91 -4.06 -40.66
CA VAL A 284 3.84 -5.12 -41.64
C VAL A 284 4.46 -4.66 -42.98
N GLU A 285 4.10 -3.46 -43.44
CA GLU A 285 4.67 -2.86 -44.67
C GLU A 285 6.19 -2.66 -44.57
N GLU A 286 6.68 -2.17 -43.46
CA GLU A 286 8.08 -1.88 -43.25
C GLU A 286 8.96 -3.14 -43.07
N THR A 287 8.42 -4.16 -42.39
CA THR A 287 9.19 -5.36 -42.02
C THR A 287 8.99 -6.54 -42.97
N GLY A 288 7.93 -6.53 -43.77
CA GLY A 288 7.49 -7.67 -44.58
C GLY A 288 6.99 -8.88 -43.78
N ILE A 289 6.89 -8.74 -42.44
CA ILE A 289 6.40 -9.81 -41.56
C ILE A 289 4.84 -9.77 -41.52
N SER A 290 4.22 -10.90 -41.75
CA SER A 290 2.78 -10.96 -41.89
C SER A 290 2.00 -10.61 -40.58
N ARG A 291 0.81 -10.03 -40.76
CA ARG A 291 -0.05 -9.63 -39.65
C ARG A 291 -0.37 -10.75 -38.62
N PRO A 292 -0.59 -12.02 -39.05
CA PRO A 292 -0.81 -13.11 -38.11
C PRO A 292 0.38 -13.34 -37.14
N VAL A 293 1.64 -13.14 -37.58
CA VAL A 293 2.82 -13.27 -36.72
C VAL A 293 2.76 -12.25 -35.59
N TYR A 294 2.45 -10.99 -35.88
CA TYR A 294 2.32 -9.95 -34.84
C TYR A 294 1.18 -10.26 -33.88
N LYS A 295 0.02 -10.72 -34.36
CA LYS A 295 -1.09 -11.11 -33.48
C LYS A 295 -0.72 -12.27 -32.56
N ASN A 296 -0.04 -13.30 -33.08
CA ASN A 296 0.40 -14.43 -32.29
C ASN A 296 1.45 -13.99 -31.25
N LEU A 297 2.38 -13.10 -31.66
CA LEU A 297 3.37 -12.55 -30.74
C LEU A 297 2.73 -11.74 -29.62
N PHE A 298 1.73 -10.90 -29.91
CA PHE A 298 0.98 -10.16 -28.91
C PHE A 298 0.32 -11.10 -27.89
N THR A 299 -0.34 -12.14 -28.36
CA THR A 299 -0.95 -13.17 -27.49
C THR A 299 0.10 -13.86 -26.60
N LYS A 300 1.30 -14.14 -27.15
CA LYS A 300 2.40 -14.72 -26.37
C LYS A 300 2.94 -13.75 -25.33
N LEU A 301 3.11 -12.46 -25.67
CA LEU A 301 3.56 -11.41 -24.76
C LEU A 301 2.62 -11.23 -23.58
N GLU A 302 1.31 -11.16 -23.84
CA GLU A 302 0.30 -11.06 -22.79
C GLU A 302 0.24 -12.32 -21.92
N LYS A 303 0.21 -13.50 -22.53
CA LYS A 303 0.16 -14.79 -21.81
C LYS A 303 1.35 -15.00 -20.88
N ASN A 304 2.51 -14.43 -21.20
CA ASN A 304 3.72 -14.52 -20.39
C ASN A 304 3.93 -13.29 -19.50
N ASN A 305 2.96 -12.38 -19.41
CA ASN A 305 2.99 -11.14 -18.63
C ASN A 305 4.23 -10.26 -18.98
N ILE A 306 4.65 -10.24 -20.23
CA ILE A 306 5.79 -9.47 -20.72
C ILE A 306 5.35 -8.07 -21.13
N ALA A 307 4.17 -7.96 -21.73
CA ALA A 307 3.57 -6.69 -22.12
C ALA A 307 2.06 -6.68 -21.92
N LYS A 308 1.52 -5.52 -21.60
CA LYS A 308 0.07 -5.24 -21.67
C LYS A 308 -0.24 -4.70 -23.08
N ILE A 309 -1.28 -5.22 -23.71
CA ILE A 309 -1.65 -4.87 -25.07
C ILE A 309 -3.10 -4.39 -25.11
N ASN A 310 -3.31 -3.18 -25.57
CA ASN A 310 -4.62 -2.56 -25.69
C ASN A 310 -4.90 -2.16 -27.14
N ASN A 311 -5.82 -2.87 -27.79
CA ASN A 311 -6.23 -2.57 -29.16
C ASN A 311 -7.18 -1.37 -29.17
N GLN A 312 -6.71 -0.24 -29.70
CA GLN A 312 -7.45 1.03 -29.79
C GLN A 312 -8.14 1.21 -31.16
N GLY A 313 -8.35 0.14 -31.91
CA GLY A 313 -9.01 0.18 -33.20
C GLY A 313 -8.22 0.98 -34.24
N VAL A 314 -8.82 2.03 -34.80
CA VAL A 314 -8.20 2.90 -35.84
C VAL A 314 -6.94 3.61 -35.33
N LYS A 315 -6.84 3.84 -34.00
CA LYS A 315 -5.67 4.48 -33.39
C LYS A 315 -4.46 3.55 -33.23
N GLY A 316 -4.58 2.28 -33.61
CA GLY A 316 -3.51 1.29 -33.51
C GLY A 316 -3.61 0.41 -32.25
N THR A 317 -2.50 -0.19 -31.88
CA THR A 317 -2.39 -1.05 -30.71
C THR A 317 -1.39 -0.42 -29.74
N TYR A 318 -1.86 -0.03 -28.57
CA TYR A 318 -0.99 0.45 -27.48
C TYR A 318 -0.36 -0.75 -26.79
N ILE A 319 0.96 -0.68 -26.60
CA ILE A 319 1.77 -1.71 -25.97
C ILE A 319 2.56 -1.06 -24.83
N SER A 320 2.57 -1.71 -23.67
CA SER A 320 3.40 -1.34 -22.52
C SER A 320 4.12 -2.59 -22.01
N PHE A 321 5.44 -2.61 -22.13
CA PHE A 321 6.30 -3.68 -21.65
C PHE A 321 6.62 -3.52 -20.17
N ASP A 322 6.77 -4.63 -19.46
CA ASP A 322 7.35 -4.63 -18.12
C ASP A 322 8.89 -4.47 -18.25
N MET A 323 9.37 -3.25 -18.10
CA MET A 323 10.80 -2.93 -18.28
C MET A 323 11.71 -3.65 -17.27
N SER A 324 11.18 -4.18 -16.16
CA SER A 324 11.96 -4.98 -15.21
C SER A 324 12.43 -6.34 -15.78
N LEU A 325 11.94 -6.72 -16.96
CA LEU A 325 12.30 -7.97 -17.64
C LEU A 325 13.50 -7.81 -18.58
N PHE A 326 13.97 -6.57 -18.79
CA PHE A 326 15.08 -6.23 -19.70
C PHE A 326 16.40 -6.00 -18.96
N ASN A 327 16.45 -6.20 -17.63
CA ASN A 327 17.64 -6.07 -16.78
C ASN A 327 18.26 -7.43 -16.46
#